data_97043c8d7b5859ee309151dcfb0e1125
#
_entry.id   97043c8d7b5859ee309151dcfb0e1125
#
_cell.length_a   1.000
_cell.length_b   1.000
_cell.length_c   1.000
_cell.angle_alpha   90.00
_cell.angle_beta   90.00
_cell.angle_gamma   90.00
#
_symmetry.space_group_name_H-M   'P 1'
#
loop_
_entity.id
_entity.type
_entity.pdbx_description
1 polymer ?
#
loop_
_entity_poly.entity_id
_entity_poly.type
_entity_poly.pdbx_seq_one_letter_code
_entity_poly.pdbx_strand_id
1 'polypeptide(L)'
;MGTLMTFSQTQQELFNKNLENLSNIFLKEKLLKIKESKFEFILGKDSLDINLKNKSDNTFLYENVIEELNSMLNIYNDKYLLYPVLYFYGFGNGILFKALTQNKHLKHIVVFEKDLEILWMMFHVLDFSKELKS
;
A
#
# COMPACT_ATOMS: atom_id res chain seq x y z
N MET A 1 -5.04 -3.32 -22.35
CA MET A 1 -5.48 -4.56 -21.72
C MET A 1 -4.38 -5.13 -20.85
N GLY A 2 -4.68 -5.47 -19.59
CA GLY A 2 -3.70 -6.01 -18.68
C GLY A 2 -3.36 -7.46 -18.99
N THR A 3 -2.13 -7.85 -18.65
CA THR A 3 -1.72 -9.24 -18.68
C THR A 3 -2.06 -9.86 -17.33
N LEU A 4 -2.48 -11.14 -17.33
CA LEU A 4 -2.75 -11.85 -16.09
C LEU A 4 -1.45 -11.93 -15.26
N MET A 5 -1.51 -11.40 -14.03
CA MET A 5 -0.38 -11.41 -13.12
C MET A 5 -0.14 -12.81 -12.56
N THR A 6 1.13 -13.21 -12.56
CA THR A 6 1.53 -14.47 -11.95
C THR A 6 2.38 -14.14 -10.71
N PHE A 7 1.91 -14.56 -9.56
CA PHE A 7 2.63 -14.38 -8.30
C PHE A 7 3.19 -15.73 -7.83
N SER A 8 4.34 -15.66 -7.14
CA SER A 8 4.92 -16.84 -6.51
C SER A 8 4.02 -17.34 -5.39
N GLN A 9 4.25 -18.58 -4.95
CA GLN A 9 3.51 -19.14 -3.81
C GLN A 9 3.69 -18.28 -2.55
N THR A 10 4.91 -17.81 -2.29
CA THR A 10 5.21 -16.94 -1.16
C THR A 10 4.41 -15.64 -1.23
N GLN A 11 4.30 -15.05 -2.42
CA GLN A 11 3.52 -13.83 -2.63
C GLN A 11 2.02 -14.07 -2.43
N GLN A 12 1.51 -15.22 -2.88
CA GLN A 12 0.11 -15.58 -2.67
C GLN A 12 -0.20 -15.81 -1.20
N GLU A 13 0.70 -16.44 -0.46
CA GLU A 13 0.57 -16.64 0.97
C GLU A 13 0.56 -15.31 1.72
N LEU A 14 1.40 -14.37 1.29
CA LEU A 14 1.44 -13.02 1.86
C LEU A 14 0.14 -12.27 1.63
N PHE A 15 -0.40 -12.36 0.41
CA PHE A 15 -1.69 -11.77 0.09
C PHE A 15 -2.79 -12.32 1.01
N ASN A 16 -2.83 -13.62 1.20
CA ASN A 16 -3.82 -14.26 2.08
C ASN A 16 -3.65 -13.82 3.53
N LYS A 17 -2.42 -13.70 4.01
CA LYS A 17 -2.12 -13.23 5.35
C LYS A 17 -2.62 -11.78 5.56
N ASN A 18 -2.39 -10.92 4.59
CA ASN A 18 -2.89 -9.55 4.65
C ASN A 18 -4.42 -9.52 4.67
N LEU A 19 -5.07 -10.33 3.83
CA LEU A 19 -6.53 -10.41 3.80
C LEU A 19 -7.12 -10.90 5.13
N GLU A 20 -6.49 -11.88 5.77
CA GLU A 20 -6.94 -12.41 7.06
C GLU A 20 -6.98 -11.34 8.14
N ASN A 21 -6.11 -10.33 8.04
CA ASN A 21 -6.02 -9.26 9.02
C ASN A 21 -6.82 -8.01 8.64
N LEU A 22 -7.49 -8.05 7.49
CA LEU A 22 -8.34 -6.97 7.03
C LEU A 22 -9.75 -7.16 7.58
N SER A 23 -10.24 -6.21 8.39
CA SER A 23 -11.54 -6.33 9.04
C SER A 23 -12.73 -6.03 8.11
N ASN A 24 -12.50 -5.26 7.05
CA ASN A 24 -13.56 -4.87 6.12
C ASN A 24 -13.88 -6.01 5.16
N ILE A 25 -14.99 -6.70 5.41
CA ILE A 25 -15.41 -7.87 4.64
C ILE A 25 -15.70 -7.52 3.17
N PHE A 26 -16.32 -6.36 2.93
CA PHE A 26 -16.64 -5.92 1.56
C PHE A 26 -15.39 -5.66 0.75
N LEU A 27 -14.40 -5.02 1.36
CA LEU A 27 -13.11 -4.77 0.71
C LEU A 27 -12.39 -6.09 0.43
N LYS A 28 -12.39 -7.00 1.39
CA LYS A 28 -11.79 -8.33 1.23
C LYS A 28 -12.39 -9.07 0.03
N GLU A 29 -13.72 -9.08 -0.09
CA GLU A 29 -14.40 -9.72 -1.22
C GLU A 29 -14.01 -9.09 -2.55
N LYS A 30 -13.93 -7.76 -2.61
CA LYS A 30 -13.52 -7.05 -3.82
C LYS A 30 -12.09 -7.39 -4.24
N LEU A 31 -11.18 -7.46 -3.27
CA LEU A 31 -9.79 -7.81 -3.54
C LEU A 31 -9.66 -9.23 -4.06
N LEU A 32 -10.44 -10.17 -3.52
CA LEU A 32 -10.43 -11.55 -3.96
C LEU A 32 -10.92 -11.72 -5.40
N LYS A 33 -11.70 -10.79 -5.91
CA LYS A 33 -12.21 -10.85 -7.29
C LYS A 33 -11.22 -10.32 -8.33
N ILE A 34 -10.19 -9.60 -7.91
CA ILE A 34 -9.18 -9.07 -8.83
C ILE A 34 -8.28 -10.21 -9.29
N LYS A 35 -8.13 -10.35 -10.61
CA LYS A 35 -7.30 -11.41 -11.21
C LYS A 35 -6.12 -10.86 -12.01
N GLU A 36 -6.19 -9.60 -12.41
CA GLU A 36 -5.12 -8.95 -13.16
C GLU A 36 -5.10 -7.47 -12.82
N SER A 37 -4.00 -6.79 -13.15
CA SER A 37 -3.83 -5.38 -12.87
C SER A 37 -3.26 -4.65 -14.07
N LYS A 38 -3.65 -3.37 -14.20
CA LYS A 38 -3.05 -2.45 -15.16
C LYS A 38 -1.67 -1.96 -14.71
N PHE A 39 -1.27 -2.27 -13.48
CA PHE A 39 0.01 -1.85 -12.93
C PHE A 39 1.08 -2.93 -13.06
N GLU A 40 2.33 -2.49 -13.11
CA GLU A 40 3.48 -3.37 -12.95
C GLU A 40 4.44 -2.77 -11.93
N PHE A 41 5.22 -3.63 -11.27
CA PHE A 41 6.20 -3.18 -10.29
C PHE A 41 7.43 -2.62 -10.97
N ILE A 42 7.91 -1.47 -10.50
CA ILE A 42 9.19 -0.89 -10.89
C ILE A 42 10.02 -0.80 -9.61
N LEU A 43 11.06 -1.60 -9.53
CA LEU A 43 11.88 -1.71 -8.34
C LEU A 43 13.18 -0.93 -8.50
N GLY A 44 13.53 -0.14 -7.50
CA GLY A 44 14.79 0.57 -7.43
C GLY A 44 15.85 -0.23 -6.67
N LYS A 45 16.93 0.45 -6.31
CA LYS A 45 18.05 -0.19 -5.60
C LYS A 45 17.77 -0.46 -4.13
N ASP A 46 16.97 0.39 -3.50
CA ASP A 46 16.58 0.27 -2.11
C ASP A 46 15.35 -0.64 -2.01
N SER A 47 15.27 -1.45 -0.96
CA SER A 47 14.12 -2.33 -0.73
C SER A 47 12.80 -1.57 -0.57
N LEU A 48 12.87 -0.29 -0.20
CA LEU A 48 11.70 0.57 -0.05
C LEU A 48 11.36 1.33 -1.34
N ASP A 49 12.20 1.24 -2.35
CA ASP A 49 11.98 1.92 -3.64
C ASP A 49 11.10 1.05 -4.53
N ILE A 50 9.82 0.97 -4.17
CA ILE A 50 8.82 0.20 -4.90
C ILE A 50 7.84 1.18 -5.54
N ASN A 51 7.85 1.22 -6.87
CA ASN A 51 6.93 2.06 -7.65
C ASN A 51 5.97 1.17 -8.42
N LEU A 52 4.88 1.76 -8.86
CA LEU A 52 3.91 1.12 -9.74
C LEU A 52 3.77 1.95 -10.99
N LYS A 53 3.85 1.29 -12.14
CA LYS A 53 3.63 1.90 -13.44
C LYS A 53 2.31 1.43 -14.00
N ASN A 54 1.47 2.38 -14.41
CA ASN A 54 0.23 2.07 -15.12
C ASN A 54 0.57 1.77 -16.57
N LYS A 55 0.40 0.52 -16.99
CA LYS A 55 0.74 0.08 -18.35
C LYS A 55 -0.15 0.68 -19.43
N SER A 56 -1.35 1.14 -19.05
CA SER A 56 -2.30 1.71 -20.01
C SER A 56 -1.85 3.06 -20.53
N ASP A 57 -1.26 3.90 -19.67
CA ASP A 57 -0.91 5.28 -20.00
C ASP A 57 0.56 5.63 -19.72
N ASN A 58 1.35 4.63 -19.26
CA ASN A 58 2.76 4.78 -18.91
C ASN A 58 3.04 5.80 -17.79
N THR A 59 2.05 6.04 -16.93
CA THR A 59 2.25 6.92 -15.77
C THR A 59 2.77 6.13 -14.58
N PHE A 60 3.53 6.79 -13.72
CA PHE A 60 4.08 6.21 -12.50
C PHE A 60 3.32 6.74 -11.28
N LEU A 61 3.19 5.89 -10.26
CA LEU A 61 2.56 6.29 -9.00
C LEU A 61 3.38 7.37 -8.28
N TYR A 62 4.70 7.27 -8.38
CA TYR A 62 5.64 8.25 -7.82
C TYR A 62 6.61 8.69 -8.92
N GLU A 63 7.04 9.94 -8.89
CA GLU A 63 8.16 10.40 -9.73
C GLU A 63 9.49 9.95 -9.11
N ASN A 64 9.60 10.09 -7.78
CA ASN A 64 10.76 9.63 -7.02
C ASN A 64 10.24 9.09 -5.68
N VAL A 65 10.22 7.76 -5.54
CA VAL A 65 9.62 7.09 -4.39
C VAL A 65 10.23 7.56 -3.07
N ILE A 66 11.54 7.48 -2.95
CA ILE A 66 12.22 7.77 -1.68
C ILE A 66 12.08 9.24 -1.28
N GLU A 67 12.25 10.16 -2.22
CA GLU A 67 12.07 11.59 -1.95
C GLU A 67 10.66 11.92 -1.51
N GLU A 68 9.66 11.38 -2.21
CA GLU A 68 8.26 11.67 -1.89
C GLU A 68 7.86 11.09 -0.54
N LEU A 69 8.29 9.87 -0.23
CA LEU A 69 8.03 9.26 1.08
C LEU A 69 8.67 10.06 2.21
N ASN A 70 9.93 10.47 2.03
CA ASN A 70 10.64 11.27 3.02
C ASN A 70 9.98 12.63 3.22
N SER A 71 9.55 13.28 2.14
CA SER A 71 8.87 14.57 2.22
C SER A 71 7.57 14.47 3.02
N MET A 72 6.77 13.44 2.73
CA MET A 72 5.49 13.24 3.42
C MET A 72 5.71 12.88 4.88
N LEU A 73 6.71 12.07 5.18
CA LEU A 73 7.04 11.69 6.55
C LEU A 73 7.52 12.91 7.36
N ASN A 74 8.32 13.78 6.73
CA ASN A 74 8.77 15.01 7.38
C ASN A 74 7.60 15.94 7.70
N ILE A 75 6.63 16.08 6.79
CA ILE A 75 5.43 16.88 7.04
C ILE A 75 4.63 16.30 8.19
N TYR A 76 4.47 14.97 8.23
CA TYR A 76 3.76 14.30 9.29
C TYR A 76 4.44 14.55 10.65
N ASN A 77 5.75 14.35 10.72
CA ASN A 77 6.52 14.52 11.96
C ASN A 77 6.49 15.97 12.45
N ASP A 78 6.43 16.92 11.52
CA ASP A 78 6.39 18.35 11.87
C ASP A 78 5.02 18.79 12.37
N LYS A 79 3.93 18.33 11.75
CA LYS A 79 2.60 18.89 11.97
C LYS A 79 1.59 17.95 12.65
N TYR A 80 1.74 16.64 12.48
CA TYR A 80 0.68 15.69 12.82
C TYR A 80 1.08 14.62 13.83
N LEU A 81 2.30 14.67 14.34
CA LEU A 81 2.87 13.61 15.17
C LEU A 81 2.03 13.31 16.43
N LEU A 82 1.40 14.31 17.02
CA LEU A 82 0.64 14.14 18.26
C LEU A 82 -0.86 13.92 18.06
N TYR A 83 -1.33 13.93 16.83
CA TYR A 83 -2.74 13.69 16.55
C TYR A 83 -3.08 12.21 16.73
N PRO A 84 -4.16 11.89 17.47
CA PRO A 84 -4.54 10.50 17.70
C PRO A 84 -5.28 9.85 16.53
N VAL A 85 -5.80 10.65 15.59
CA VAL A 85 -6.54 10.17 14.44
C VAL A 85 -5.99 10.80 13.16
N LEU A 86 -5.79 9.98 12.15
CA LEU A 86 -5.28 10.44 10.86
C LEU A 86 -6.13 9.89 9.73
N TYR A 87 -6.53 10.77 8.80
CA TYR A 87 -7.15 10.38 7.54
C TYR A 87 -6.09 10.45 6.44
N PHE A 88 -5.92 9.36 5.73
CA PHE A 88 -4.82 9.19 4.80
C PHE A 88 -5.39 8.87 3.41
N TYR A 89 -5.15 9.75 2.44
CA TYR A 89 -5.68 9.60 1.09
C TYR A 89 -4.63 9.03 0.15
N GLY A 90 -4.93 7.88 -0.43
CA GLY A 90 -4.02 7.17 -1.31
C GLY A 90 -3.07 6.25 -0.56
N PHE A 91 -3.29 4.94 -0.68
CA PHE A 91 -2.43 3.95 -0.02
C PHE A 91 -0.99 3.97 -0.56
N GLY A 92 -0.84 4.27 -1.86
CA GLY A 92 0.46 4.23 -2.51
C GLY A 92 1.08 2.83 -2.42
N ASN A 93 2.38 2.77 -2.18
CA ASN A 93 3.05 1.48 -1.98
C ASN A 93 2.93 0.94 -0.55
N GLY A 94 2.20 1.63 0.31
CA GLY A 94 1.95 1.18 1.68
C GLY A 94 3.09 1.44 2.67
N ILE A 95 4.24 1.89 2.21
CA ILE A 95 5.40 2.09 3.09
C ILE A 95 5.17 3.25 4.05
N LEU A 96 4.57 4.34 3.58
CA LEU A 96 4.22 5.46 4.45
C LEU A 96 3.20 5.03 5.50
N PHE A 97 2.20 4.24 5.12
CA PHE A 97 1.23 3.66 6.06
C PHE A 97 1.94 2.86 7.15
N LYS A 98 2.88 1.99 6.77
CA LYS A 98 3.66 1.22 7.75
C LYS A 98 4.45 2.12 8.69
N ALA A 99 5.07 3.17 8.16
CA ALA A 99 5.85 4.11 8.97
C ALA A 99 4.96 4.89 9.95
N LEU A 100 3.80 5.36 9.49
CA LEU A 100 2.89 6.14 10.33
C LEU A 100 2.32 5.31 11.49
N THR A 101 2.06 4.04 11.28
CA THR A 101 1.50 3.16 12.31
C THR A 101 2.50 2.86 13.43
N GLN A 102 3.78 3.20 13.27
CA GLN A 102 4.78 3.06 14.33
C GLN A 102 4.64 4.14 15.41
N ASN A 103 3.91 5.22 15.13
CA ASN A 103 3.71 6.30 16.08
C ASN A 103 2.75 5.90 17.20
N LYS A 104 3.22 5.91 18.44
CA LYS A 104 2.43 5.51 19.62
C LYS A 104 1.25 6.43 19.91
N HIS A 105 1.31 7.68 19.47
CA HIS A 105 0.23 8.65 19.66
C HIS A 105 -0.94 8.42 18.70
N LEU A 106 -0.68 7.75 17.57
CA LEU A 106 -1.71 7.47 16.57
C LEU A 106 -2.58 6.30 17.06
N LYS A 107 -3.86 6.55 17.28
CA LYS A 107 -4.82 5.55 17.75
C LYS A 107 -5.67 4.97 16.61
N HIS A 108 -6.00 5.81 15.64
CA HIS A 108 -6.79 5.40 14.49
C HIS A 108 -6.23 6.00 13.22
N ILE A 109 -6.13 5.19 12.20
CA ILE A 109 -5.78 5.65 10.86
C ILE A 109 -6.83 5.13 9.89
N VAL A 110 -7.36 6.02 9.07
CA VAL A 110 -8.33 5.67 8.02
C VAL A 110 -7.68 5.94 6.68
N VAL A 111 -7.58 4.93 5.86
CA VAL A 111 -6.96 5.02 4.54
C VAL A 111 -8.05 4.96 3.48
N PHE A 112 -8.04 5.92 2.57
CA PHE A 112 -8.94 5.96 1.42
C PHE A 112 -8.14 5.66 0.16
N GLU A 113 -8.49 4.61 -0.55
CA GLU A 113 -7.86 4.26 -1.82
C GLU A 113 -8.94 3.97 -2.86
N LYS A 114 -8.96 4.77 -3.93
CA LYS A 114 -9.92 4.62 -5.01
C LYS A 114 -9.62 3.43 -5.91
N ASP A 115 -8.34 3.12 -6.09
CA ASP A 115 -7.91 2.08 -7.02
C ASP A 115 -7.49 0.85 -6.25
N LEU A 116 -8.40 -0.12 -6.15
CA LEU A 116 -8.15 -1.35 -5.39
C LEU A 116 -7.06 -2.22 -5.99
N GLU A 117 -6.71 -2.03 -7.26
CA GLU A 117 -5.59 -2.76 -7.86
C GLU A 117 -4.27 -2.40 -7.19
N ILE A 118 -4.13 -1.16 -6.69
CA ILE A 118 -2.93 -0.74 -5.93
C ILE A 118 -2.81 -1.57 -4.65
N LEU A 119 -3.89 -1.71 -3.89
CA LEU A 119 -3.91 -2.55 -2.69
C LEU A 119 -3.61 -4.00 -3.04
N TRP A 120 -4.26 -4.50 -4.09
CA TRP A 120 -4.07 -5.88 -4.55
C TRP A 120 -2.61 -6.16 -4.88
N MET A 121 -1.97 -5.24 -5.62
CA MET A 121 -0.55 -5.37 -5.95
C MET A 121 0.32 -5.39 -4.69
N MET A 122 0.14 -4.41 -3.81
CA MET A 122 1.00 -4.25 -2.65
C MET A 122 0.79 -5.35 -1.60
N PHE A 123 -0.42 -5.89 -1.48
CA PHE A 123 -0.71 -6.98 -0.55
C PHE A 123 0.01 -8.28 -0.91
N HIS A 124 0.50 -8.39 -2.15
CA HIS A 124 1.28 -9.56 -2.57
C HIS A 124 2.77 -9.43 -2.27
N VAL A 125 3.27 -8.23 -1.96
CA VAL A 125 4.72 -8.00 -1.85
C VAL A 125 5.18 -7.45 -0.50
N LEU A 126 4.28 -6.87 0.29
CA LEU A 126 4.62 -6.37 1.63
C LEU A 126 3.66 -6.94 2.68
N ASP A 127 4.20 -7.14 3.87
CA ASP A 127 3.42 -7.66 5.01
C ASP A 127 2.82 -6.49 5.81
N PHE A 128 1.51 -6.36 5.71
CA PHE A 128 0.73 -5.36 6.45
C PHE A 128 -0.07 -5.97 7.60
N SER A 129 0.17 -7.24 7.94
CA SER A 129 -0.66 -7.97 8.89
C SER A 129 -0.71 -7.31 10.27
N LYS A 130 0.40 -6.71 10.72
CA LYS A 130 0.45 -6.03 12.01
C LYS A 130 -0.32 -4.71 11.98
N GLU A 131 -0.13 -3.94 10.92
CA GLU A 131 -0.74 -2.63 10.76
C GLU A 131 -2.25 -2.73 10.57
N LEU A 132 -2.72 -3.77 9.89
CA LEU A 132 -4.14 -3.99 9.65
C LEU A 132 -4.90 -4.43 10.91
N LYS A 133 -4.22 -5.05 11.87
CA LYS A 133 -4.83 -5.49 13.13
C LYS A 133 -5.11 -4.36 14.11
N SER A 134 -4.33 -3.31 14.10
CA SER A 134 -4.41 -2.25 15.10
C SER A 134 -5.52 -1.22 14.84
#